data_eb15e1ad482d61e6ea5e8e8a3abf3004
#
_entry.id   eb15e1ad482d61e6ea5e8e8a3abf3004
#
_cell.length_a   1.000
_cell.length_b   1.000
_cell.length_c   1.000
_cell.angle_alpha   90.00
_cell.angle_beta   90.00
_cell.angle_gamma   90.00
#
_symmetry.space_group_name_H-M   'P 1'
#
loop_
_entity.id
_entity.type
_entity.pdbx_description
1 polymer ?
#
loop_
_entity_poly.entity_id
_entity_poly.type
_entity_poly.pdbx_seq_one_letter_code
_entity_poly.pdbx_strand_id
1 'polypeptide(L)'
;LKDIRDMLIRDAGRYSRKAGRAKINACLESIPTQISKENKRFLFRDVEKESKAGSKVYGNALDWIENAGLSNKCENITGLIPPLTRNVRDSHFKVYMSDTGILMSFMDGVDAANVALREPFSNNGAFVENAVCAELVRKGYSVYYYTKENSKLEIDFVIMMSGRVNLIEVKSGKDMRSKSLNTLLARKDLDCVGIKLTESNVMRDEHGAIHLPLYAPCFFEDNKVSDIHALDVEGANALYERLKGKSSEPQ
;
A
#
# COMPACT_ATOMS: atom_id res chain seq x y z
N LEU A 1 1.13 -21.69 3.93
CA LEU A 1 0.33 -20.54 3.47
C LEU A 1 -0.89 -21.00 2.67
N LYS A 2 -0.75 -21.93 1.71
CA LYS A 2 -1.90 -22.45 0.94
C LYS A 2 -2.97 -23.06 1.85
N ASP A 3 -2.59 -23.83 2.84
CA ASP A 3 -3.53 -24.45 3.80
C ASP A 3 -4.29 -23.40 4.61
N ILE A 4 -3.61 -22.30 5.02
CA ILE A 4 -4.23 -21.18 5.72
C ILE A 4 -5.23 -20.47 4.80
N ARG A 5 -4.84 -20.18 3.57
CA ARG A 5 -5.74 -19.61 2.56
C ARG A 5 -6.99 -20.49 2.37
N ASP A 6 -6.81 -21.79 2.17
CA ASP A 6 -7.89 -22.74 1.92
C ASP A 6 -8.80 -22.89 3.15
N MET A 7 -8.25 -22.72 4.35
CA MET A 7 -9.03 -22.66 5.59
C MET A 7 -9.88 -21.39 5.64
N LEU A 8 -9.30 -20.21 5.36
CA LEU A 8 -10.01 -18.94 5.32
C LEU A 8 -11.14 -18.95 4.30
N ILE A 9 -10.89 -19.49 3.10
CA ILE A 9 -11.91 -19.66 2.04
C ILE A 9 -13.04 -20.57 2.50
N ARG A 10 -12.72 -21.66 3.21
CA ARG A 10 -13.73 -22.57 3.77
C ARG A 10 -14.57 -21.91 4.86
N ASP A 11 -13.94 -21.15 5.73
CA ASP A 11 -14.63 -20.47 6.83
C ASP A 11 -15.54 -19.34 6.30
N ALA A 12 -15.11 -18.59 5.31
CA ALA A 12 -15.97 -17.65 4.59
C ALA A 12 -17.26 -18.31 4.10
N GLY A 13 -17.18 -19.59 3.71
CA GLY A 13 -18.36 -20.35 3.25
C GLY A 13 -19.31 -20.81 4.36
N ARG A 14 -18.90 -20.84 5.62
CA ARG A 14 -19.78 -21.25 6.74
C ARG A 14 -20.82 -20.19 7.09
N TYR A 15 -20.47 -18.92 6.89
CA TYR A 15 -21.31 -17.78 7.27
C TYR A 15 -22.13 -17.22 6.10
N SER A 16 -22.02 -17.79 4.90
CA SER A 16 -22.77 -17.35 3.72
C SER A 16 -23.52 -18.50 3.06
N ARG A 17 -24.66 -18.17 2.41
CA ARG A 17 -25.36 -19.15 1.53
C ARG A 17 -24.43 -19.54 0.38
N LYS A 18 -24.62 -20.75 -0.22
CA LYS A 18 -23.78 -21.32 -1.28
C LYS A 18 -23.43 -20.33 -2.41
N ALA A 19 -24.41 -19.52 -2.86
CA ALA A 19 -24.19 -18.50 -3.88
C ALA A 19 -23.32 -17.32 -3.40
N GLY A 20 -23.39 -16.95 -2.11
CA GLY A 20 -22.53 -15.93 -1.51
C GLY A 20 -21.08 -16.37 -1.42
N ARG A 21 -20.84 -17.63 -1.04
CA ARG A 21 -19.50 -18.22 -0.98
C ARG A 21 -18.76 -18.13 -2.32
N ALA A 22 -19.41 -18.48 -3.43
CA ALA A 22 -18.80 -18.43 -4.75
C ALA A 22 -18.34 -17.00 -5.09
N LYS A 23 -19.17 -15.99 -4.76
CA LYS A 23 -18.83 -14.57 -5.00
C LYS A 23 -17.67 -14.08 -4.12
N ILE A 24 -17.63 -14.49 -2.84
CA ILE A 24 -16.53 -14.17 -1.92
C ILE A 24 -15.22 -14.75 -2.48
N ASN A 25 -15.23 -16.01 -2.89
CA ASN A 25 -14.04 -16.64 -3.46
C ASN A 25 -13.59 -15.93 -4.74
N ALA A 26 -14.50 -15.65 -5.66
CA ALA A 26 -14.19 -14.94 -6.89
C ALA A 26 -13.57 -13.54 -6.61
N CYS A 27 -14.09 -12.79 -5.63
CA CYS A 27 -13.51 -11.53 -5.21
C CYS A 27 -12.09 -11.72 -4.66
N LEU A 28 -11.89 -12.66 -3.72
CA LEU A 28 -10.57 -12.92 -3.13
C LEU A 28 -9.54 -13.31 -4.19
N GLU A 29 -9.89 -14.21 -5.11
CA GLU A 29 -9.02 -14.67 -6.19
C GLU A 29 -8.69 -13.55 -7.20
N SER A 30 -9.56 -12.55 -7.34
CA SER A 30 -9.35 -11.44 -8.25
C SER A 30 -8.39 -10.37 -7.72
N ILE A 31 -8.27 -10.18 -6.40
CA ILE A 31 -7.45 -9.12 -5.79
C ILE A 31 -6.00 -9.16 -6.29
N PRO A 32 -5.26 -10.28 -6.24
CA PRO A 32 -3.86 -10.32 -6.68
C PRO A 32 -3.67 -9.87 -8.12
N THR A 33 -4.57 -10.29 -9.01
CA THR A 33 -4.52 -9.90 -10.42
C THR A 33 -4.80 -8.41 -10.61
N GLN A 34 -5.74 -7.84 -9.83
CA GLN A 34 -6.12 -6.45 -9.99
C GLN A 34 -5.07 -5.49 -9.44
N ILE A 35 -4.43 -5.78 -8.32
CA ILE A 35 -3.33 -4.95 -7.77
C ILE A 35 -2.04 -5.05 -8.59
N SER A 36 -1.87 -6.09 -9.41
CA SER A 36 -0.73 -6.27 -10.29
C SER A 36 -0.86 -5.52 -11.62
N LYS A 37 -2.02 -4.93 -11.92
CA LYS A 37 -2.22 -4.11 -13.12
C LYS A 37 -1.57 -2.74 -12.97
N GLU A 38 -1.26 -2.07 -14.08
CA GLU A 38 -0.78 -0.69 -14.08
C GLU A 38 -1.79 0.25 -13.39
N ASN A 39 -3.08 0.09 -13.71
CA ASN A 39 -4.16 0.72 -12.96
C ASN A 39 -4.67 -0.26 -11.91
N LYS A 40 -4.24 -0.10 -10.67
CA LYS A 40 -4.54 -0.96 -9.52
C LYS A 40 -5.94 -0.77 -8.95
N ARG A 41 -6.80 0.01 -9.61
CA ARG A 41 -8.17 0.23 -9.18
C ARG A 41 -8.96 -1.09 -9.24
N PHE A 42 -9.69 -1.39 -8.16
CA PHE A 42 -10.57 -2.56 -8.13
C PHE A 42 -11.79 -2.34 -9.02
N LEU A 43 -12.00 -3.25 -9.96
CA LEU A 43 -13.11 -3.22 -10.90
C LEU A 43 -13.94 -4.48 -10.74
N PHE A 44 -15.20 -4.33 -10.35
CA PHE A 44 -16.11 -5.48 -10.17
C PHE A 44 -16.31 -6.31 -11.43
N ARG A 45 -16.23 -5.69 -12.62
CA ARG A 45 -16.29 -6.40 -13.91
C ARG A 45 -15.10 -7.32 -14.16
N ASP A 46 -14.01 -7.14 -13.44
CA ASP A 46 -12.77 -7.90 -13.57
C ASP A 46 -12.69 -9.06 -12.55
N VAL A 47 -13.73 -9.23 -11.72
CA VAL A 47 -13.83 -10.34 -10.76
C VAL A 47 -13.98 -11.66 -11.49
N GLU A 48 -14.83 -11.70 -12.52
CA GLU A 48 -14.98 -12.86 -13.43
C GLU A 48 -14.92 -12.37 -14.88
N LYS A 49 -14.07 -12.98 -15.69
CA LYS A 49 -13.71 -12.51 -17.04
C LYS A 49 -14.89 -12.38 -18.03
N GLU A 50 -15.98 -13.09 -17.80
CA GLU A 50 -17.16 -13.09 -18.70
C GLU A 50 -18.37 -12.41 -18.08
N SER A 51 -18.24 -11.90 -16.86
CA SER A 51 -19.35 -11.32 -16.12
C SER A 51 -19.44 -9.82 -16.42
N LYS A 52 -20.60 -9.36 -16.93
CA LYS A 52 -20.98 -7.94 -16.92
C LYS A 52 -21.40 -7.47 -15.52
N ALA A 53 -21.08 -8.22 -14.50
CA ALA A 53 -21.53 -8.00 -13.14
C ALA A 53 -20.80 -6.80 -12.52
N GLY A 54 -21.57 -5.89 -11.96
CA GLY A 54 -21.10 -4.71 -11.26
C GLY A 54 -21.16 -4.86 -9.73
N SER A 55 -21.06 -3.75 -9.04
CA SER A 55 -21.13 -3.66 -7.56
C SER A 55 -22.38 -4.31 -6.98
N LYS A 56 -23.53 -4.29 -7.68
CA LYS A 56 -24.78 -4.95 -7.24
C LYS A 56 -24.62 -6.47 -7.05
N VAL A 57 -23.67 -7.11 -7.74
CA VAL A 57 -23.44 -8.57 -7.66
C VAL A 57 -22.38 -8.93 -6.65
N TYR A 58 -21.27 -8.18 -6.61
CA TYR A 58 -20.09 -8.50 -5.80
C TYR A 58 -19.86 -7.56 -4.62
N GLY A 59 -20.60 -6.43 -4.51
CA GLY A 59 -20.40 -5.45 -3.43
C GLY A 59 -20.49 -6.09 -2.05
N ASN A 60 -21.59 -6.81 -1.76
CA ASN A 60 -21.76 -7.49 -0.47
C ASN A 60 -20.67 -8.54 -0.19
N ALA A 61 -20.10 -9.16 -1.23
CA ALA A 61 -19.03 -10.13 -1.08
C ALA A 61 -17.72 -9.43 -0.70
N LEU A 62 -17.44 -8.29 -1.32
CA LEU A 62 -16.27 -7.48 -0.98
C LEU A 62 -16.40 -6.88 0.42
N ASP A 63 -17.56 -6.33 0.78
CA ASP A 63 -17.83 -5.82 2.12
C ASP A 63 -17.66 -6.91 3.19
N TRP A 64 -18.09 -8.14 2.86
CA TRP A 64 -17.87 -9.28 3.76
C TRP A 64 -16.38 -9.56 3.97
N ILE A 65 -15.56 -9.55 2.90
CA ILE A 65 -14.12 -9.80 2.94
C ILE A 65 -13.43 -8.71 3.79
N GLU A 66 -13.81 -7.46 3.62
CA GLU A 66 -13.30 -6.32 4.38
C GLU A 66 -13.68 -6.43 5.87
N ASN A 67 -14.95 -6.68 6.17
CA ASN A 67 -15.44 -6.86 7.55
C ASN A 67 -14.85 -8.09 8.24
N ALA A 68 -14.47 -9.13 7.50
CA ALA A 68 -13.74 -10.29 8.01
C ALA A 68 -12.25 -10.01 8.25
N GLY A 69 -11.78 -8.80 7.96
CA GLY A 69 -10.38 -8.42 8.11
C GLY A 69 -9.43 -9.09 7.11
N LEU A 70 -9.93 -9.60 5.98
CA LEU A 70 -9.12 -10.28 4.96
C LEU A 70 -8.58 -9.32 3.90
N SER A 71 -9.18 -8.15 3.75
CA SER A 71 -8.72 -7.10 2.84
C SER A 71 -8.83 -5.72 3.43
N ASN A 72 -8.05 -4.80 2.89
CA ASN A 72 -8.03 -3.39 3.20
C ASN A 72 -8.45 -2.60 1.97
N LYS A 73 -9.50 -1.82 2.09
CA LYS A 73 -9.95 -0.91 1.05
C LYS A 73 -9.19 0.41 1.16
N CYS A 74 -8.55 0.82 0.08
CA CYS A 74 -7.87 2.10 -0.04
C CYS A 74 -8.68 2.99 -1.00
N GLU A 75 -9.38 3.98 -0.45
CA GLU A 75 -10.29 4.83 -1.20
C GLU A 75 -9.56 5.95 -1.94
N ASN A 76 -10.06 6.32 -3.12
CA ASN A 76 -9.55 7.47 -3.86
C ASN A 76 -10.00 8.77 -3.24
N ILE A 77 -9.08 9.72 -3.11
CA ILE A 77 -9.39 11.11 -2.82
C ILE A 77 -8.97 12.03 -3.96
N THR A 78 -9.73 13.09 -4.19
CA THR A 78 -9.47 14.10 -5.24
C THR A 78 -8.92 15.41 -4.70
N GLY A 79 -8.87 15.57 -3.39
CA GLY A 79 -8.33 16.73 -2.69
C GLY A 79 -7.45 16.33 -1.51
N LEU A 80 -6.47 17.18 -1.19
CA LEU A 80 -5.47 16.96 -0.12
C LEU A 80 -5.67 17.91 1.07
N ILE A 81 -6.83 18.59 1.15
CA ILE A 81 -7.16 19.48 2.26
C ILE A 81 -8.03 18.71 3.27
N PRO A 82 -7.63 18.64 4.54
CA PRO A 82 -8.42 17.98 5.59
C PRO A 82 -9.82 18.61 5.79
N PRO A 83 -10.82 17.82 6.21
CA PRO A 83 -10.77 16.37 6.43
C PRO A 83 -10.76 15.60 5.11
N LEU A 84 -9.86 14.62 4.99
CA LEU A 84 -9.67 13.85 3.74
C LEU A 84 -10.94 13.10 3.29
N THR A 85 -11.75 12.67 4.25
CA THR A 85 -13.05 12.00 4.01
C THR A 85 -14.01 12.80 3.13
N ARG A 86 -13.92 14.15 3.15
CA ARG A 86 -14.74 15.03 2.29
C ARG A 86 -14.43 14.85 0.81
N ASN A 87 -13.22 14.41 0.49
CA ASN A 87 -12.69 14.34 -0.87
C ASN A 87 -12.75 12.91 -1.44
N VAL A 88 -13.39 11.96 -0.73
CA VAL A 88 -13.50 10.56 -1.16
C VAL A 88 -14.39 10.45 -2.40
N ARG A 89 -13.96 9.60 -3.32
CA ARG A 89 -14.69 9.23 -4.53
C ARG A 89 -15.16 7.78 -4.41
N ASP A 90 -16.38 7.55 -3.96
CA ASP A 90 -16.96 6.26 -3.57
C ASP A 90 -16.78 5.12 -4.58
N SER A 91 -16.79 5.42 -5.88
CA SER A 91 -16.67 4.40 -6.93
C SER A 91 -15.22 4.08 -7.33
N HIS A 92 -14.23 4.69 -6.68
CA HIS A 92 -12.83 4.56 -7.01
C HIS A 92 -12.04 4.12 -5.78
N PHE A 93 -11.60 2.89 -5.77
CA PHE A 93 -10.79 2.33 -4.67
C PHE A 93 -9.86 1.24 -5.18
N LYS A 94 -8.79 1.02 -4.44
CA LYS A 94 -7.90 -0.13 -4.55
C LYS A 94 -8.24 -1.10 -3.42
N VAL A 95 -7.97 -2.39 -3.60
CA VAL A 95 -8.17 -3.41 -2.56
C VAL A 95 -6.85 -4.16 -2.38
N TYR A 96 -6.34 -4.14 -1.17
CA TYR A 96 -5.13 -4.85 -0.77
C TYR A 96 -5.50 -6.00 0.17
N MET A 97 -4.73 -7.08 0.17
CA MET A 97 -4.88 -8.14 1.17
C MET A 97 -4.34 -7.66 2.52
N SER A 98 -5.01 -8.02 3.60
CA SER A 98 -4.57 -7.64 4.95
C SER A 98 -3.27 -8.34 5.37
N ASP A 99 -2.93 -9.45 4.73
CA ASP A 99 -1.70 -10.20 4.95
C ASP A 99 -1.00 -10.49 3.62
N THR A 100 0.27 -10.09 3.51
CA THR A 100 1.05 -10.25 2.28
C THR A 100 1.42 -11.71 2.04
N GLY A 101 1.53 -12.54 3.08
CA GLY A 101 1.73 -13.98 2.93
C GLY A 101 0.49 -14.69 2.35
N ILE A 102 -0.71 -14.23 2.74
CA ILE A 102 -1.95 -14.70 2.12
C ILE A 102 -2.02 -14.25 0.66
N LEU A 103 -1.68 -12.99 0.35
CA LEU A 103 -1.54 -12.52 -1.02
C LEU A 103 -0.63 -13.44 -1.84
N MET A 104 0.56 -13.77 -1.29
CA MET A 104 1.52 -14.68 -1.91
C MET A 104 0.92 -16.04 -2.22
N SER A 105 0.02 -16.56 -1.38
CA SER A 105 -0.58 -17.88 -1.55
C SER A 105 -1.51 -17.98 -2.77
N PHE A 106 -1.98 -16.84 -3.32
CA PHE A 106 -2.78 -16.76 -4.52
C PHE A 106 -1.94 -16.62 -5.80
N MET A 107 -0.63 -16.41 -5.67
CA MET A 107 0.26 -16.24 -6.81
C MET A 107 0.90 -17.57 -7.25
N ASP A 108 1.52 -17.56 -8.41
CA ASP A 108 2.20 -18.73 -8.93
C ASP A 108 3.39 -19.15 -8.07
N GLY A 109 3.65 -20.47 -8.00
CA GLY A 109 4.70 -21.01 -7.16
C GLY A 109 6.11 -20.50 -7.50
N VAL A 110 6.32 -20.02 -8.72
CA VAL A 110 7.58 -19.41 -9.17
C VAL A 110 7.82 -18.08 -8.45
N ASP A 111 6.81 -17.21 -8.37
CA ASP A 111 6.93 -15.92 -7.65
C ASP A 111 7.20 -16.14 -6.15
N ALA A 112 6.52 -17.12 -5.53
CA ALA A 112 6.75 -17.47 -4.14
C ALA A 112 8.18 -17.99 -3.88
N ALA A 113 8.73 -18.77 -4.82
CA ALA A 113 10.11 -19.25 -4.75
C ALA A 113 11.11 -18.09 -4.91
N ASN A 114 10.89 -17.20 -5.87
CA ASN A 114 11.73 -16.04 -6.11
C ASN A 114 11.81 -15.12 -4.87
N VAL A 115 10.66 -14.87 -4.21
CA VAL A 115 10.66 -14.12 -2.95
C VAL A 115 11.48 -14.80 -1.88
N ALA A 116 11.32 -16.12 -1.70
CA ALA A 116 12.08 -16.89 -0.70
C ALA A 116 13.60 -16.86 -0.98
N LEU A 117 13.99 -16.84 -2.26
CA LEU A 117 15.38 -16.77 -2.72
C LEU A 117 15.92 -15.34 -2.83
N ARG A 118 15.11 -14.33 -2.55
CA ARG A 118 15.42 -12.89 -2.75
C ARG A 118 15.75 -12.56 -4.20
N GLU A 119 15.18 -13.29 -5.14
CA GLU A 119 15.32 -13.05 -6.58
C GLU A 119 14.26 -12.05 -7.07
N PRO A 120 14.55 -11.29 -8.13
CA PRO A 120 13.56 -10.40 -8.73
C PRO A 120 12.34 -11.17 -9.23
N PHE A 121 11.15 -10.63 -9.00
CA PHE A 121 9.90 -11.17 -9.54
C PHE A 121 9.02 -10.06 -10.13
N SER A 122 8.16 -10.44 -11.07
CA SER A 122 7.45 -9.50 -11.93
C SER A 122 6.47 -8.57 -11.19
N ASN A 123 5.94 -9.01 -10.05
CA ASN A 123 4.92 -8.31 -9.28
C ASN A 123 5.46 -7.63 -7.99
N ASN A 124 6.78 -7.44 -7.88
CA ASN A 124 7.40 -6.90 -6.67
C ASN A 124 6.74 -5.60 -6.19
N GLY A 125 6.44 -4.66 -7.09
CA GLY A 125 5.80 -3.40 -6.73
C GLY A 125 4.44 -3.59 -6.05
N ALA A 126 3.59 -4.48 -6.55
CA ALA A 126 2.28 -4.78 -5.98
C ALA A 126 2.40 -5.38 -4.57
N PHE A 127 3.39 -6.27 -4.37
CA PHE A 127 3.67 -6.87 -3.06
C PHE A 127 4.11 -5.86 -2.03
N VAL A 128 5.06 -5.00 -2.38
CA VAL A 128 5.59 -3.99 -1.48
C VAL A 128 4.50 -2.98 -1.12
N GLU A 129 3.69 -2.54 -2.09
CA GLU A 129 2.55 -1.67 -1.80
C GLU A 129 1.53 -2.36 -0.90
N ASN A 130 1.23 -3.65 -1.14
CA ASN A 130 0.34 -4.41 -0.27
C ASN A 130 0.87 -4.47 1.17
N ALA A 131 2.16 -4.74 1.36
CA ALA A 131 2.80 -4.78 2.67
C ALA A 131 2.71 -3.41 3.38
N VAL A 132 2.97 -2.32 2.65
CA VAL A 132 2.85 -0.95 3.17
C VAL A 132 1.40 -0.65 3.57
N CYS A 133 0.42 -0.96 2.71
CA CYS A 133 -0.99 -0.74 3.01
C CYS A 133 -1.43 -1.50 4.27
N ALA A 134 -1.11 -2.81 4.33
CA ALA A 134 -1.44 -3.66 5.47
C ALA A 134 -0.84 -3.11 6.78
N GLU A 135 0.41 -2.62 6.72
CA GLU A 135 1.08 -2.07 7.89
C GLU A 135 0.48 -0.72 8.33
N LEU A 136 0.16 0.17 7.39
CA LEU A 136 -0.50 1.45 7.71
C LEU A 136 -1.87 1.22 8.36
N VAL A 137 -2.68 0.29 7.84
CA VAL A 137 -3.97 -0.07 8.43
C VAL A 137 -3.79 -0.72 9.81
N ARG A 138 -2.82 -1.63 9.98
CA ARG A 138 -2.48 -2.24 11.27
C ARG A 138 -2.10 -1.20 12.33
N LYS A 139 -1.47 -0.10 11.91
CA LYS A 139 -1.13 1.05 12.77
C LYS A 139 -2.33 1.95 13.09
N GLY A 140 -3.50 1.67 12.51
CA GLY A 140 -4.75 2.40 12.77
C GLY A 140 -4.97 3.60 11.85
N TYR A 141 -4.17 3.77 10.79
CA TYR A 141 -4.39 4.85 9.84
C TYR A 141 -5.55 4.54 8.88
N SER A 142 -6.37 5.55 8.61
CA SER A 142 -7.25 5.55 7.44
C SER A 142 -6.40 5.82 6.20
N VAL A 143 -6.38 4.86 5.27
CA VAL A 143 -5.49 4.88 4.11
C VAL A 143 -6.26 5.26 2.86
N TYR A 144 -5.78 6.29 2.18
CA TYR A 144 -6.32 6.78 0.91
C TYR A 144 -5.23 6.73 -0.16
N TYR A 145 -5.62 6.84 -1.45
CA TYR A 145 -4.71 7.19 -2.51
C TYR A 145 -5.22 8.45 -3.24
N TYR A 146 -4.33 9.20 -3.83
CA TYR A 146 -4.70 10.44 -4.50
C TYR A 146 -4.53 10.31 -6.00
N THR A 147 -5.54 10.76 -6.75
CA THR A 147 -5.43 11.01 -8.18
C THR A 147 -6.00 12.36 -8.53
N LYS A 148 -5.27 13.12 -9.35
CA LYS A 148 -5.80 14.37 -9.91
C LYS A 148 -6.63 14.03 -11.14
N GLU A 149 -7.84 14.57 -11.20
CA GLU A 149 -8.74 14.40 -12.33
C GLU A 149 -8.09 14.88 -13.64
N ASN A 150 -8.27 14.12 -14.73
CA ASN A 150 -7.69 14.41 -16.05
C ASN A 150 -6.15 14.57 -16.06
N SER A 151 -5.45 13.93 -15.14
CA SER A 151 -3.99 13.99 -15.01
C SER A 151 -3.43 12.60 -14.71
N LYS A 152 -2.13 12.41 -15.05
CA LYS A 152 -1.35 11.23 -14.64
C LYS A 152 -0.77 11.36 -13.22
N LEU A 153 -1.21 12.36 -12.46
CA LEU A 153 -0.70 12.62 -11.12
C LEU A 153 -1.40 11.69 -10.14
N GLU A 154 -0.65 10.78 -9.58
CA GLU A 154 -1.10 9.78 -8.60
C GLU A 154 -0.11 9.70 -7.43
N ILE A 155 -0.60 9.49 -6.21
CA ILE A 155 0.16 9.16 -5.01
C ILE A 155 -0.36 7.84 -4.47
N ASP A 156 0.54 6.92 -4.16
CA ASP A 156 0.20 5.56 -3.74
C ASP A 156 -0.62 5.53 -2.47
N PHE A 157 -0.19 6.27 -1.42
CA PHE A 157 -0.94 6.38 -0.17
C PHE A 157 -0.95 7.81 0.37
N VAL A 158 -2.08 8.17 0.97
CA VAL A 158 -2.27 9.42 1.71
C VAL A 158 -2.87 9.09 3.06
N ILE A 159 -2.24 9.56 4.12
CA ILE A 159 -2.69 9.39 5.51
C ILE A 159 -2.65 10.72 6.26
N MET A 160 -3.44 10.81 7.33
CA MET A 160 -3.24 11.84 8.35
C MET A 160 -2.30 11.28 9.42
N MET A 161 -1.17 11.91 9.64
CA MET A 161 -0.22 11.55 10.69
C MET A 161 0.34 12.82 11.32
N SER A 162 0.37 12.90 12.64
CA SER A 162 0.81 14.08 13.42
C SER A 162 0.12 15.37 13.01
N GLY A 163 -1.18 15.30 12.75
CA GLY A 163 -2.02 16.44 12.36
C GLY A 163 -1.79 16.98 10.93
N ARG A 164 -0.95 16.32 10.12
CA ARG A 164 -0.63 16.74 8.75
C ARG A 164 -0.95 15.66 7.72
N VAL A 165 -1.17 16.10 6.49
CA VAL A 165 -1.33 15.20 5.34
C VAL A 165 0.04 14.66 4.95
N ASN A 166 0.19 13.33 4.95
CA ASN A 166 1.41 12.66 4.53
C ASN A 166 1.15 11.95 3.20
N LEU A 167 1.95 12.31 2.21
CA LEU A 167 1.93 11.76 0.86
C LEU A 167 3.00 10.70 0.76
N ILE A 168 2.62 9.45 0.58
CA ILE A 168 3.54 8.31 0.59
C ILE A 168 3.63 7.72 -0.81
N GLU A 169 4.83 7.67 -1.34
CA GLU A 169 5.18 7.02 -2.60
C GLU A 169 6.04 5.79 -2.32
N VAL A 170 5.69 4.65 -2.88
CA VAL A 170 6.39 3.38 -2.67
C VAL A 170 7.24 3.04 -3.89
N LYS A 171 8.52 2.76 -3.69
CA LYS A 171 9.48 2.43 -4.73
C LYS A 171 10.24 1.14 -4.37
N SER A 172 9.89 0.05 -5.01
CA SER A 172 10.51 -1.27 -4.81
C SER A 172 11.64 -1.58 -5.79
N GLY A 173 12.20 -0.57 -6.44
CA GLY A 173 13.25 -0.74 -7.43
C GLY A 173 14.24 0.41 -7.45
N LYS A 174 15.16 0.40 -8.42
CA LYS A 174 16.23 1.41 -8.57
C LYS A 174 15.74 2.78 -9.04
N ASP A 175 14.54 2.88 -9.61
CA ASP A 175 14.00 4.17 -10.08
C ASP A 175 13.36 4.95 -8.93
N MET A 176 14.11 5.92 -8.43
CA MET A 176 13.73 6.77 -7.31
C MET A 176 12.93 8.01 -7.73
N ARG A 177 12.64 8.17 -9.02
CA ARG A 177 11.90 9.34 -9.53
C ARG A 177 10.44 9.29 -9.09
N SER A 178 9.93 10.40 -8.57
CA SER A 178 8.56 10.57 -8.08
C SER A 178 8.00 11.91 -8.55
N LYS A 179 7.74 12.01 -9.86
CA LYS A 179 7.27 13.26 -10.48
C LYS A 179 5.98 13.79 -9.85
N SER A 180 5.05 12.91 -9.53
CA SER A 180 3.78 13.26 -8.89
C SER A 180 4.02 13.87 -7.50
N LEU A 181 4.81 13.20 -6.67
CA LEU A 181 5.12 13.68 -5.32
C LEU A 181 5.84 15.03 -5.36
N ASN A 182 6.88 15.16 -6.20
CA ASN A 182 7.63 16.41 -6.34
C ASN A 182 6.73 17.57 -6.82
N THR A 183 5.80 17.30 -7.75
CA THR A 183 4.83 18.30 -8.22
C THR A 183 3.92 18.79 -7.09
N LEU A 184 3.50 17.88 -6.20
CA LEU A 184 2.64 18.26 -5.06
C LEU A 184 3.42 19.02 -3.99
N LEU A 185 4.65 18.60 -3.68
CA LEU A 185 5.50 19.27 -2.69
C LEU A 185 5.91 20.70 -3.12
N ALA A 186 6.00 20.96 -4.42
CA ALA A 186 6.27 22.30 -4.95
C ALA A 186 5.08 23.26 -4.78
N ARG A 187 3.88 22.77 -4.43
CA ARG A 187 2.69 23.60 -4.24
C ARG A 187 2.70 24.27 -2.87
N LYS A 188 2.68 25.62 -2.88
CA LYS A 188 2.69 26.44 -1.65
C LYS A 188 1.34 26.46 -0.91
N ASP A 189 0.26 26.05 -1.58
CA ASP A 189 -1.10 26.00 -1.03
C ASP A 189 -1.42 24.68 -0.31
N LEU A 190 -0.47 23.75 -0.29
CA LEU A 190 -0.60 22.47 0.41
C LEU A 190 0.38 22.38 1.59
N ASP A 191 -0.17 22.16 2.79
CA ASP A 191 0.62 21.78 3.96
C ASP A 191 0.68 20.25 4.05
N CYS A 192 1.66 19.66 3.38
CA CYS A 192 1.84 18.21 3.35
C CYS A 192 3.30 17.79 3.49
N VAL A 193 3.50 16.55 3.90
CA VAL A 193 4.80 15.90 4.02
C VAL A 193 4.93 14.87 2.90
N GLY A 194 6.04 14.90 2.19
CA GLY A 194 6.37 13.85 1.22
C GLY A 194 7.25 12.77 1.84
N ILE A 195 6.82 11.54 1.72
CA ILE A 195 7.58 10.35 2.15
C ILE A 195 7.78 9.44 0.94
N LYS A 196 9.02 9.03 0.70
CA LYS A 196 9.36 7.97 -0.26
C LYS A 196 9.81 6.75 0.50
N LEU A 197 9.04 5.67 0.42
CA LEU A 197 9.43 4.37 0.95
C LEU A 197 10.27 3.64 -0.10
N THR A 198 11.52 3.34 0.24
CA THR A 198 12.52 2.85 -0.70
C THR A 198 13.42 1.80 -0.07
N GLU A 199 14.27 1.16 -0.85
CA GLU A 199 15.32 0.27 -0.35
C GLU A 199 16.57 1.03 0.17
N SER A 200 16.55 2.37 0.12
CA SER A 200 17.67 3.21 0.55
C SER A 200 17.57 3.62 2.02
N ASN A 201 18.65 4.19 2.53
CA ASN A 201 18.71 4.76 3.88
C ASN A 201 17.88 6.04 3.99
N VAL A 202 17.71 6.50 5.24
CA VAL A 202 17.03 7.74 5.58
C VAL A 202 17.79 8.92 4.97
N MET A 203 17.08 9.73 4.18
CA MET A 203 17.62 10.96 3.60
C MET A 203 16.50 11.93 3.27
N ARG A 204 16.83 13.20 3.04
CA ARG A 204 15.92 14.19 2.48
C ARG A 204 16.43 14.58 1.10
N ASP A 205 15.56 14.58 0.10
CA ASP A 205 15.94 14.99 -1.25
C ASP A 205 15.78 16.51 -1.48
N GLU A 206 16.25 16.98 -2.62
CA GLU A 206 16.21 18.39 -3.02
C GLU A 206 14.80 18.98 -3.13
N HIS A 207 13.78 18.13 -3.25
CA HIS A 207 12.38 18.52 -3.28
C HIS A 207 11.71 18.51 -1.90
N GLY A 208 12.48 18.18 -0.85
CA GLY A 208 12.02 18.12 0.54
C GLY A 208 11.33 16.81 0.93
N ALA A 209 11.24 15.81 0.03
CA ALA A 209 10.71 14.51 0.39
C ALA A 209 11.69 13.75 1.30
N ILE A 210 11.14 13.04 2.29
CA ILE A 210 11.89 12.21 3.21
C ILE A 210 11.91 10.78 2.66
N HIS A 211 13.08 10.27 2.39
CA HIS A 211 13.27 8.86 2.04
C HIS A 211 13.37 8.04 3.32
N LEU A 212 12.59 6.99 3.40
CA LEU A 212 12.60 6.05 4.50
C LEU A 212 12.68 4.62 3.96
N PRO A 213 13.29 3.70 4.71
CA PRO A 213 13.26 2.28 4.36
C PRO A 213 11.83 1.74 4.22
N LEU A 214 11.63 0.73 3.37
CA LEU A 214 10.30 0.12 3.12
C LEU A 214 9.61 -0.39 4.40
N TYR A 215 10.37 -0.75 5.43
CA TYR A 215 9.84 -1.20 6.73
C TYR A 215 9.49 -0.05 7.69
N ALA A 216 9.76 1.21 7.34
CA ALA A 216 9.52 2.35 8.23
C ALA A 216 8.08 2.50 8.73
N PRO A 217 7.04 2.13 7.95
CA PRO A 217 5.65 2.18 8.45
C PRO A 217 5.42 1.38 9.74
N CYS A 218 6.22 0.34 10.02
CA CYS A 218 6.18 -0.42 11.27
C CYS A 218 6.40 0.47 12.52
N PHE A 219 7.05 1.61 12.36
CA PHE A 219 7.41 2.53 13.43
C PHE A 219 6.58 3.82 13.44
N PHE A 220 5.63 3.97 12.53
CA PHE A 220 4.74 5.13 12.52
C PHE A 220 3.83 5.09 13.75
N GLU A 221 3.79 6.20 14.50
CA GLU A 221 2.94 6.37 15.69
C GLU A 221 2.41 7.81 15.72
N ASP A 222 1.11 7.98 15.91
CA ASP A 222 0.44 9.30 15.85
C ASP A 222 0.80 10.21 17.03
N ASN A 223 1.14 9.63 18.20
CA ASN A 223 1.31 10.36 19.44
C ASN A 223 2.77 10.56 19.89
N LYS A 224 3.75 10.03 19.15
CA LYS A 224 5.15 10.04 19.56
C LYS A 224 6.13 10.48 18.48
N VAL A 225 5.65 10.70 17.28
CA VAL A 225 6.46 11.36 16.30
C VAL A 225 6.46 12.83 16.64
N SER A 226 7.30 13.17 17.62
CA SER A 226 7.97 14.44 17.59
C SER A 226 8.55 14.53 16.18
N ASP A 227 7.71 14.98 15.26
CA ASP A 227 8.07 15.34 13.91
C ASP A 227 9.03 14.38 13.19
N ILE A 228 8.49 13.51 12.31
CA ILE A 228 9.30 13.01 11.17
C ILE A 228 10.02 14.19 10.49
N HIS A 229 9.48 15.40 10.63
CA HIS A 229 10.10 16.67 10.23
C HIS A 229 11.36 17.02 11.02
N ALA A 230 11.47 16.57 12.26
CA ALA A 230 12.62 16.77 13.13
C ALA A 230 13.54 15.54 13.18
N LEU A 231 13.34 14.53 12.30
CA LEU A 231 14.35 13.50 12.14
C LEU A 231 15.67 14.17 11.80
N ASP A 232 16.61 14.06 12.72
CA ASP A 232 18.00 14.43 12.50
C ASP A 232 18.60 13.46 11.47
N VAL A 233 18.30 13.75 10.21
CA VAL A 233 18.76 12.96 9.06
C VAL A 233 20.30 13.01 8.98
N GLU A 234 20.91 14.13 9.39
CA GLU A 234 22.37 14.29 9.40
C GLU A 234 23.00 13.41 10.49
N GLY A 235 22.41 13.41 11.70
CA GLY A 235 22.87 12.54 12.78
C GLY A 235 22.66 11.05 12.48
N ALA A 236 21.53 10.66 11.86
CA ALA A 236 21.29 9.29 11.45
C ALA A 236 22.30 8.81 10.38
N ASN A 237 22.60 9.65 9.39
CA ASN A 237 23.60 9.34 8.36
C ASN A 237 25.01 9.28 8.95
N ALA A 238 25.38 10.20 9.85
CA ALA A 238 26.66 10.18 10.53
C ALA A 238 26.87 8.91 11.37
N LEU A 239 25.81 8.45 12.05
CA LEU A 239 25.83 7.19 12.81
C LEU A 239 26.01 5.98 11.87
N TYR A 240 25.30 5.97 10.74
CA TYR A 240 25.41 4.89 9.74
C TYR A 240 26.84 4.80 9.17
N GLU A 241 27.46 5.91 8.77
CA GLU A 241 28.83 5.92 8.25
C GLU A 241 29.86 5.47 9.31
N ARG A 242 29.64 5.83 10.58
CA ARG A 242 30.48 5.34 11.70
C ARG A 242 30.34 3.83 11.91
N LEU A 243 29.17 3.26 11.76
CA LEU A 243 28.92 1.82 11.90
C LEU A 243 29.51 1.04 10.72
N LYS A 244 29.39 1.58 9.50
CA LYS A 244 29.96 1.02 8.29
C LYS A 244 31.49 1.01 8.30
N GLY A 245 32.12 2.07 8.81
CA GLY A 245 33.57 2.16 8.95
C GLY A 245 34.15 1.16 9.97
N LYS A 246 33.38 0.76 10.99
CA LYS A 246 33.83 -0.24 11.98
C LYS A 246 33.70 -1.69 11.49
N SER A 247 32.92 -1.97 10.44
CA SER A 247 32.79 -3.32 9.86
C SER A 247 33.87 -3.65 8.82
N SER A 248 34.80 -2.72 8.54
CA SER A 248 35.85 -2.89 7.54
C SER A 248 37.28 -3.05 8.13
N GLU A 249 37.40 -3.20 9.45
CA GLU A 249 38.67 -3.64 10.05
C GLU A 249 38.72 -5.17 10.08
N PRO A 250 39.64 -5.83 9.34
CA PRO A 250 39.83 -7.27 9.43
C PRO A 250 40.48 -7.63 10.76
N GLN A 251 39.94 -8.64 11.43
CA GLN A 251 40.61 -9.34 12.54
C GLN A 251 41.76 -10.19 12.02
#